data_febd2291120f962ca8d2e03333693515
#
_entry.id   febd2291120f962ca8d2e03333693515
#
_cell.length_a   1.000
_cell.length_b   1.000
_cell.length_c   1.000
_cell.angle_alpha   90.00
_cell.angle_beta   90.00
_cell.angle_gamma   90.00
#
_symmetry.space_group_name_H-M   'P 1'
#
loop_
_entity.id
_entity.type
_entity.pdbx_description
1 polymer ?
#
loop_
_entity_poly.entity_id
_entity_poly.type
_entity_poly.pdbx_seq_one_letter_code
_entity_poly.pdbx_strand_id
1 'polypeptide(L)'
;PRGSPRINARRAVNLLQSLSVEEMASRREAAELAIRELGISFTVYTERGNIDRAWPFDIIPRVIPAKEWAKVSKGLTQRSRALNLFINDIYNEQKILKDGVVPAEIVLDSPNYKSQCQGVSPTHGVWAHICGTDLVRNIDGKFYVLEDNLRVPSGVSYMVENREITKRVLPELFENYSILPVDDYPSQLYQTLASLSPRDRKRPCIVVLTPGIFNSAYFEHAFLAQGMGAELVEGSDLFVDDDDCVYMRTVDGPVRVDVVYRRIDEDFMDPEAFREDSVLGVAGLMRSWKAGKVA
;
A
#
# COMPACT_ATOMS: atom_id res chain seq x y z
N PRO A 1 -32.08 12.19 4.72
CA PRO A 1 -31.57 11.80 6.02
C PRO A 1 -32.61 12.19 7.08
N ARG A 2 -33.13 11.21 7.83
CA ARG A 2 -34.20 11.42 8.81
C ARG A 2 -33.68 11.81 10.21
N GLY A 3 -32.46 12.35 10.32
CA GLY A 3 -31.86 12.79 11.60
C GLY A 3 -31.58 11.70 12.65
N SER A 4 -31.85 10.42 12.33
CA SER A 4 -31.61 9.32 13.27
C SER A 4 -30.32 8.56 12.90
N PRO A 5 -29.44 8.28 13.86
CA PRO A 5 -28.23 7.52 13.59
C PRO A 5 -28.54 6.09 13.12
N ARG A 6 -27.74 5.55 12.24
CA ARG A 6 -27.82 4.14 11.84
C ARG A 6 -27.65 3.25 13.07
N ILE A 7 -28.34 2.11 13.13
CA ILE A 7 -28.33 1.19 14.28
C ILE A 7 -26.91 0.92 14.77
N ASN A 8 -25.98 0.64 13.85
CA ASN A 8 -24.60 0.30 14.15
C ASN A 8 -23.74 1.48 14.64
N ALA A 9 -24.18 2.71 14.37
CA ALA A 9 -23.48 3.93 14.81
C ALA A 9 -24.09 4.53 16.10
N ARG A 10 -25.20 3.98 16.62
CA ARG A 10 -25.90 4.57 17.78
C ARG A 10 -25.03 4.74 19.00
N ARG A 11 -24.21 3.72 19.34
CA ARG A 11 -23.32 3.81 20.52
C ARG A 11 -22.27 4.90 20.35
N ALA A 12 -21.64 4.98 19.16
CA ALA A 12 -20.68 6.03 18.87
C ALA A 12 -21.34 7.42 18.90
N VAL A 13 -22.52 7.58 18.31
CA VAL A 13 -23.28 8.83 18.36
C VAL A 13 -23.68 9.20 19.78
N ASN A 14 -24.16 8.26 20.59
CA ASN A 14 -24.52 8.50 21.98
C ASN A 14 -23.31 8.95 22.80
N LEU A 15 -22.14 8.31 22.59
CA LEU A 15 -20.89 8.74 23.25
C LEU A 15 -20.54 10.17 22.83
N LEU A 16 -20.52 10.47 21.53
CA LEU A 16 -20.20 11.82 21.05
C LEU A 16 -21.17 12.88 21.56
N GLN A 17 -22.45 12.54 21.72
CA GLN A 17 -23.47 13.42 22.27
C GLN A 17 -23.38 13.61 23.81
N SER A 18 -22.72 12.68 24.51
CA SER A 18 -22.48 12.81 25.97
C SER A 18 -21.28 13.68 26.30
N LEU A 19 -20.41 13.98 25.34
CA LEU A 19 -19.28 14.88 25.50
C LEU A 19 -19.73 16.35 25.41
N SER A 20 -19.17 17.21 26.24
CA SER A 20 -19.36 18.65 26.10
C SER A 20 -18.61 19.18 24.86
N VAL A 21 -18.93 20.40 24.45
CA VAL A 21 -18.23 21.07 23.34
C VAL A 21 -16.76 21.25 23.66
N GLU A 22 -16.45 21.59 24.92
CA GLU A 22 -15.09 21.80 25.42
C GLU A 22 -14.29 20.50 25.43
N GLU A 23 -14.89 19.40 25.89
CA GLU A 23 -14.27 18.07 25.84
C GLU A 23 -13.99 17.63 24.42
N MET A 24 -14.93 17.82 23.50
CA MET A 24 -14.73 17.49 22.09
C MET A 24 -13.61 18.34 21.46
N ALA A 25 -13.53 19.62 21.77
CA ALA A 25 -12.47 20.49 21.32
C ALA A 25 -11.10 20.04 21.84
N SER A 26 -11.00 19.75 23.14
CA SER A 26 -9.78 19.25 23.78
C SER A 26 -9.29 17.94 23.17
N ARG A 27 -10.19 16.98 22.89
CA ARG A 27 -9.85 15.72 22.25
C ARG A 27 -9.37 15.90 20.82
N ARG A 28 -9.94 16.85 20.07
CA ARG A 28 -9.48 17.21 18.74
C ARG A 28 -8.08 17.83 18.79
N GLU A 29 -7.83 18.77 19.70
CA GLU A 29 -6.51 19.35 19.88
C GLU A 29 -5.46 18.30 20.27
N ALA A 30 -5.81 17.35 21.14
CA ALA A 30 -4.94 16.23 21.50
C ALA A 30 -4.63 15.33 20.29
N ALA A 31 -5.60 15.07 19.40
CA ALA A 31 -5.37 14.33 18.17
C ALA A 31 -4.43 15.08 17.22
N GLU A 32 -4.65 16.39 17.02
CA GLU A 32 -3.80 17.24 16.18
C GLU A 32 -2.36 17.33 16.72
N LEU A 33 -2.21 17.41 18.06
CA LEU A 33 -0.90 17.39 18.70
C LEU A 33 -0.19 16.05 18.48
N ALA A 34 -0.88 14.93 18.70
CA ALA A 34 -0.33 13.59 18.50
C ALA A 34 0.16 13.38 17.05
N ILE A 35 -0.61 13.86 16.05
CA ILE A 35 -0.22 13.79 14.63
C ILE A 35 1.09 14.55 14.38
N ARG A 36 1.23 15.73 14.96
CA ARG A 36 2.45 16.54 14.80
C ARG A 36 3.65 15.91 15.51
N GLU A 37 3.47 15.42 16.74
CA GLU A 37 4.55 14.79 17.52
C GLU A 37 5.04 13.49 16.90
N LEU A 38 4.15 12.71 16.30
CA LEU A 38 4.48 11.48 15.58
C LEU A 38 5.04 11.73 14.17
N GLY A 39 5.08 13.00 13.72
CA GLY A 39 5.58 13.36 12.40
C GLY A 39 4.76 12.79 11.25
N ILE A 40 3.45 12.54 11.48
CA ILE A 40 2.55 12.00 10.46
C ILE A 40 2.25 13.12 9.47
N SER A 41 3.00 13.14 8.38
CA SER A 41 2.93 14.19 7.36
C SER A 41 2.55 13.63 5.99
N PHE A 42 2.05 14.53 5.18
CA PHE A 42 1.74 14.28 3.78
C PHE A 42 2.19 15.47 2.96
N THR A 43 3.02 15.21 1.97
CA THR A 43 3.54 16.26 1.10
C THR A 43 2.56 16.55 -0.01
N VAL A 44 2.11 17.80 -0.11
CA VAL A 44 1.27 18.27 -1.21
C VAL A 44 2.16 19.00 -2.23
N TYR A 45 2.15 18.50 -3.45
CA TYR A 45 2.82 19.15 -4.57
C TYR A 45 1.96 20.31 -5.09
N THR A 46 2.53 21.49 -5.17
CA THR A 46 1.88 22.67 -5.73
C THR A 46 2.80 23.30 -6.79
N GLU A 47 2.23 24.11 -7.68
CA GLU A 47 3.01 24.88 -8.65
C GLU A 47 4.05 25.85 -8.01
N ARG A 48 3.87 26.16 -6.71
CA ARG A 48 4.74 27.06 -5.95
C ARG A 48 5.75 26.34 -5.05
N GLY A 49 5.81 25.00 -5.12
CA GLY A 49 6.70 24.17 -4.31
C GLY A 49 5.95 23.13 -3.48
N ASN A 50 6.72 22.28 -2.83
CA ASN A 50 6.20 21.23 -1.97
C ASN A 50 5.90 21.77 -0.57
N ILE A 51 4.73 21.44 -0.04
CA ILE A 51 4.33 21.83 1.31
C ILE A 51 4.05 20.57 2.12
N ASP A 52 4.87 20.33 3.13
CA ASP A 52 4.58 19.32 4.14
C ASP A 52 3.44 19.78 5.04
N ARG A 53 2.40 18.96 5.12
CA ARG A 53 1.25 19.21 5.98
C ARG A 53 1.08 18.07 6.96
N ALA A 54 0.67 18.40 8.18
CA ALA A 54 0.18 17.41 9.11
C ALA A 54 -1.02 16.67 8.49
N TRP A 55 -1.08 15.37 8.71
CA TRP A 55 -2.17 14.54 8.21
C TRP A 55 -3.53 15.05 8.68
N PRO A 56 -4.51 15.28 7.79
CA PRO A 56 -5.85 15.70 8.19
C PRO A 56 -6.60 14.53 8.83
N PHE A 57 -7.03 14.68 10.06
CA PHE A 57 -7.71 13.65 10.83
C PHE A 57 -9.07 14.14 11.33
N ASP A 58 -10.13 13.38 11.03
CA ASP A 58 -11.45 13.58 11.62
C ASP A 58 -11.63 12.62 12.79
N ILE A 59 -11.82 13.18 13.99
CA ILE A 59 -11.97 12.37 15.20
C ILE A 59 -13.29 11.59 15.25
N ILE A 60 -14.27 11.92 14.40
CA ILE A 60 -15.57 11.23 14.33
C ILE A 60 -15.43 9.94 13.52
N PRO A 61 -15.46 8.75 14.14
CA PRO A 61 -15.20 7.51 13.44
C PRO A 61 -16.37 7.09 12.56
N ARG A 62 -16.07 6.52 11.40
CA ARG A 62 -17.03 5.83 10.56
C ARG A 62 -17.12 4.36 10.95
N VAL A 63 -18.27 3.96 11.52
CA VAL A 63 -18.50 2.56 11.94
C VAL A 63 -18.94 1.71 10.74
N ILE A 64 -18.18 0.65 10.47
CA ILE A 64 -18.49 -0.36 9.46
C ILE A 64 -18.82 -1.67 10.18
N PRO A 65 -20.07 -2.19 10.07
CA PRO A 65 -20.46 -3.42 10.75
C PRO A 65 -19.75 -4.65 10.19
N ALA A 66 -19.43 -5.62 11.05
CA ALA A 66 -18.74 -6.86 10.67
C ALA A 66 -19.45 -7.62 9.53
N LYS A 67 -20.79 -7.69 9.52
CA LYS A 67 -21.56 -8.35 8.46
C LYS A 67 -21.38 -7.64 7.10
N GLU A 68 -21.33 -6.32 7.12
CA GLU A 68 -21.14 -5.51 5.92
C GLU A 68 -19.71 -5.66 5.43
N TRP A 69 -18.73 -5.57 6.34
CA TRP A 69 -17.32 -5.77 6.03
C TRP A 69 -17.03 -7.17 5.45
N ALA A 70 -17.60 -8.23 6.00
CA ALA A 70 -17.45 -9.58 5.47
C ALA A 70 -17.93 -9.70 4.01
N LYS A 71 -19.04 -9.02 3.66
CA LYS A 71 -19.55 -8.99 2.29
C LYS A 71 -18.61 -8.24 1.36
N VAL A 72 -18.13 -7.07 1.80
CA VAL A 72 -17.17 -6.24 1.03
C VAL A 72 -15.88 -7.00 0.83
N SER A 73 -15.28 -7.53 1.88
CA SER A 73 -14.02 -8.29 1.84
C SER A 73 -14.10 -9.48 0.88
N LYS A 74 -15.21 -10.25 0.91
CA LYS A 74 -15.42 -11.36 -0.04
C LYS A 74 -15.44 -10.86 -1.49
N GLY A 75 -16.11 -9.74 -1.75
CA GLY A 75 -16.18 -9.13 -3.08
C GLY A 75 -14.80 -8.65 -3.55
N LEU A 76 -14.04 -7.99 -2.68
CA LEU A 76 -12.70 -7.51 -2.99
C LEU A 76 -11.72 -8.67 -3.25
N THR A 77 -11.80 -9.76 -2.49
CA THR A 77 -11.00 -10.97 -2.74
C THR A 77 -11.28 -11.54 -4.13
N GLN A 78 -12.56 -11.63 -4.53
CA GLN A 78 -12.92 -12.10 -5.87
C GLN A 78 -12.36 -11.15 -6.95
N ARG A 79 -12.51 -9.85 -6.75
CA ARG A 79 -12.06 -8.82 -7.67
C ARG A 79 -10.54 -8.84 -7.87
N SER A 80 -9.76 -8.87 -6.78
CA SER A 80 -8.30 -8.95 -6.82
C SER A 80 -7.80 -10.19 -7.55
N ARG A 81 -8.48 -11.34 -7.37
CA ARG A 81 -8.16 -12.56 -8.12
C ARG A 81 -8.43 -12.39 -9.62
N ALA A 82 -9.57 -11.82 -9.99
CA ALA A 82 -9.90 -11.59 -11.40
C ALA A 82 -8.90 -10.64 -12.06
N LEU A 83 -8.49 -9.58 -11.37
CA LEU A 83 -7.50 -8.62 -11.86
C LEU A 83 -6.12 -9.28 -12.04
N ASN A 84 -5.67 -10.10 -11.09
CA ASN A 84 -4.43 -10.84 -11.24
C ASN A 84 -4.46 -11.84 -12.40
N LEU A 85 -5.58 -12.54 -12.62
CA LEU A 85 -5.75 -13.43 -13.78
C LEU A 85 -5.73 -12.65 -15.10
N PHE A 86 -6.37 -11.49 -15.13
CA PHE A 86 -6.36 -10.60 -16.29
C PHE A 86 -4.93 -10.14 -16.62
N ILE A 87 -4.18 -9.66 -15.61
CA ILE A 87 -2.79 -9.22 -15.82
C ILE A 87 -1.93 -10.39 -16.30
N ASN A 88 -2.09 -11.57 -15.71
CA ASN A 88 -1.36 -12.74 -16.14
C ASN A 88 -1.67 -13.12 -17.60
N ASP A 89 -2.92 -13.05 -18.01
CA ASP A 89 -3.32 -13.37 -19.38
C ASP A 89 -2.75 -12.38 -20.39
N ILE A 90 -2.83 -11.07 -20.15
CA ILE A 90 -2.36 -10.06 -21.09
C ILE A 90 -0.84 -10.08 -21.30
N TYR A 91 -0.06 -10.52 -20.31
CA TYR A 91 1.39 -10.66 -20.42
C TYR A 91 1.85 -12.04 -20.91
N ASN A 92 0.94 -13.02 -21.02
CA ASN A 92 1.27 -14.39 -21.45
C ASN A 92 0.42 -14.84 -22.64
N GLU A 93 -0.70 -15.52 -22.38
CA GLU A 93 -1.48 -16.18 -23.45
C GLU A 93 -2.34 -15.22 -24.27
N GLN A 94 -2.71 -14.06 -23.73
CA GLN A 94 -3.54 -13.03 -24.34
C GLN A 94 -4.90 -13.57 -24.85
N LYS A 95 -5.47 -14.54 -24.16
CA LYS A 95 -6.75 -15.16 -24.56
C LYS A 95 -7.88 -14.15 -24.60
N ILE A 96 -7.99 -13.29 -23.58
CA ILE A 96 -9.05 -12.28 -23.49
C ILE A 96 -9.02 -11.28 -24.65
N LEU A 97 -7.83 -11.01 -25.19
CA LEU A 97 -7.62 -10.16 -26.37
C LEU A 97 -7.94 -10.92 -27.65
N LYS A 98 -7.45 -12.17 -27.80
CA LYS A 98 -7.69 -13.03 -28.96
C LYS A 98 -9.17 -13.39 -29.13
N ASP A 99 -9.88 -13.56 -28.03
CA ASP A 99 -11.32 -13.84 -28.01
C ASP A 99 -12.20 -12.58 -28.24
N GLY A 100 -11.55 -11.40 -28.36
CA GLY A 100 -12.23 -10.13 -28.59
C GLY A 100 -13.09 -9.64 -27.43
N VAL A 101 -12.89 -10.17 -26.23
CA VAL A 101 -13.60 -9.72 -25.01
C VAL A 101 -13.15 -8.33 -24.61
N VAL A 102 -11.86 -8.07 -24.73
CA VAL A 102 -11.25 -6.75 -24.56
C VAL A 102 -10.54 -6.39 -25.88
N PRO A 103 -10.79 -5.21 -26.45
CA PRO A 103 -10.07 -4.76 -27.64
C PRO A 103 -8.56 -4.68 -27.37
N ALA A 104 -7.76 -5.30 -28.24
CA ALA A 104 -6.32 -5.42 -28.03
C ALA A 104 -5.60 -4.06 -27.94
N GLU A 105 -6.03 -3.09 -28.75
CA GLU A 105 -5.52 -1.73 -28.80
C GLU A 105 -5.65 -0.99 -27.45
N ILE A 106 -6.71 -1.24 -26.68
CA ILE A 106 -6.90 -0.62 -25.37
C ILE A 106 -5.81 -1.05 -24.38
N VAL A 107 -5.33 -2.28 -24.52
CA VAL A 107 -4.30 -2.85 -23.64
C VAL A 107 -2.90 -2.61 -24.20
N LEU A 108 -2.66 -3.01 -25.44
CA LEU A 108 -1.30 -3.05 -26.00
C LEU A 108 -0.76 -1.66 -26.36
N ASP A 109 -1.64 -0.71 -26.70
CA ASP A 109 -1.26 0.67 -27.00
C ASP A 109 -1.24 1.56 -25.73
N SER A 110 -1.61 0.99 -24.58
CA SER A 110 -1.57 1.72 -23.30
C SER A 110 -0.12 2.01 -22.88
N PRO A 111 0.22 3.23 -22.48
CA PRO A 111 1.55 3.55 -21.94
C PRO A 111 1.87 2.78 -20.65
N ASN A 112 0.85 2.24 -19.99
CA ASN A 112 1.00 1.42 -18.79
C ASN A 112 1.25 -0.06 -19.11
N TYR A 113 1.12 -0.49 -20.36
CA TYR A 113 1.52 -1.83 -20.77
C TYR A 113 3.04 -1.90 -20.90
N LYS A 114 3.66 -2.73 -20.08
CA LYS A 114 5.12 -2.86 -20.03
C LYS A 114 5.54 -4.14 -20.76
N SER A 115 5.90 -4.03 -22.03
CA SER A 115 6.34 -5.17 -22.87
C SER A 115 7.50 -5.97 -22.26
N GLN A 116 8.29 -5.34 -21.39
CA GLN A 116 9.36 -5.98 -20.63
C GLN A 116 8.86 -7.10 -19.70
N CYS A 117 7.57 -7.08 -19.34
CA CYS A 117 6.96 -8.12 -18.49
C CYS A 117 6.37 -9.29 -19.28
N GLN A 118 6.40 -9.22 -20.64
CA GLN A 118 5.83 -10.28 -21.49
C GLN A 118 6.56 -11.62 -21.31
N GLY A 119 5.79 -12.69 -21.17
CA GLY A 119 6.31 -14.05 -20.99
C GLY A 119 6.86 -14.34 -19.61
N VAL A 120 6.74 -13.41 -18.65
CA VAL A 120 7.17 -13.63 -17.26
C VAL A 120 6.05 -14.31 -16.47
N SER A 121 6.44 -15.24 -15.60
CA SER A 121 5.55 -15.89 -14.63
C SER A 121 6.03 -15.56 -13.21
N PRO A 122 5.40 -14.60 -12.54
CA PRO A 122 5.81 -14.23 -11.18
C PRO A 122 5.51 -15.34 -10.17
N THR A 123 6.20 -15.31 -9.03
CA THR A 123 6.00 -16.26 -7.92
C THR A 123 4.53 -16.36 -7.55
N HIS A 124 4.03 -17.59 -7.40
CA HIS A 124 2.62 -17.93 -7.15
C HIS A 124 1.62 -17.44 -8.22
N GLY A 125 2.07 -16.95 -9.37
CA GLY A 125 1.21 -16.39 -10.42
C GLY A 125 0.54 -15.08 -10.00
N VAL A 126 1.06 -14.38 -8.99
CA VAL A 126 0.49 -13.14 -8.47
C VAL A 126 1.30 -11.94 -8.97
N TRP A 127 0.64 -11.04 -9.67
CA TRP A 127 1.21 -9.81 -10.23
C TRP A 127 1.08 -8.61 -9.28
N ALA A 128 -0.10 -8.44 -8.70
CA ALA A 128 -0.38 -7.40 -7.72
C ALA A 128 -0.58 -8.04 -6.33
N HIS A 129 0.45 -7.97 -5.49
CA HIS A 129 0.45 -8.54 -4.14
C HIS A 129 -0.29 -7.67 -3.15
N ILE A 130 -0.22 -6.35 -3.32
CA ILE A 130 -0.89 -5.35 -2.50
C ILE A 130 -1.83 -4.57 -3.40
N CYS A 131 -3.12 -4.58 -3.07
CA CYS A 131 -4.18 -3.92 -3.83
C CYS A 131 -4.85 -2.88 -2.94
N GLY A 132 -4.88 -1.62 -3.39
CA GLY A 132 -5.65 -0.55 -2.78
C GLY A 132 -6.94 -0.32 -3.56
N THR A 133 -8.07 -0.81 -3.07
CA THR A 133 -9.36 -0.59 -3.72
C THR A 133 -10.13 0.52 -3.04
N ASP A 134 -10.43 1.58 -3.76
CA ASP A 134 -11.22 2.70 -3.27
C ASP A 134 -12.71 2.40 -3.32
N LEU A 135 -13.36 2.60 -2.18
CA LEU A 135 -14.77 2.27 -2.00
C LEU A 135 -15.61 3.51 -1.70
N VAL A 136 -16.73 3.63 -2.38
CA VAL A 136 -17.72 4.65 -2.11
C VAL A 136 -19.00 4.00 -1.57
N ARG A 137 -19.52 4.54 -0.47
CA ARG A 137 -20.85 4.15 0.00
C ARG A 137 -21.89 5.05 -0.63
N ASN A 138 -22.72 4.49 -1.48
CA ASN A 138 -23.80 5.21 -2.14
C ASN A 138 -24.99 5.48 -1.20
N ILE A 139 -25.95 6.28 -1.69
CA ILE A 139 -27.16 6.67 -0.94
C ILE A 139 -28.04 5.46 -0.57
N ASP A 140 -27.98 4.37 -1.35
CA ASP A 140 -28.65 3.10 -1.05
C ASP A 140 -27.98 2.31 0.09
N GLY A 141 -26.86 2.82 0.62
CA GLY A 141 -26.09 2.22 1.70
C GLY A 141 -25.14 1.11 1.25
N LYS A 142 -25.05 0.80 -0.04
CA LYS A 142 -24.12 -0.21 -0.58
C LYS A 142 -22.76 0.40 -0.89
N PHE A 143 -21.73 -0.43 -0.79
CA PHE A 143 -20.40 -0.09 -1.26
C PHE A 143 -20.25 -0.39 -2.75
N TYR A 144 -19.62 0.53 -3.44
CA TYR A 144 -19.23 0.44 -4.84
C TYR A 144 -17.72 0.68 -4.94
N VAL A 145 -17.06 -0.03 -5.84
CA VAL A 145 -15.68 0.21 -6.18
C VAL A 145 -15.61 1.46 -7.05
N LEU A 146 -14.76 2.40 -6.65
CA LEU A 146 -14.42 3.58 -7.45
C LEU A 146 -13.25 3.27 -8.37
N GLU A 147 -12.15 2.74 -7.81
CA GLU A 147 -10.97 2.33 -8.56
C GLU A 147 -10.19 1.23 -7.82
N ASP A 148 -9.26 0.59 -8.54
CA ASP A 148 -8.31 -0.36 -7.99
C ASP A 148 -6.88 0.14 -8.24
N ASN A 149 -6.18 0.47 -7.17
CA ASN A 149 -4.77 0.80 -7.20
C ASN A 149 -3.96 -0.49 -7.04
N LEU A 150 -3.48 -1.03 -8.16
CA LEU A 150 -2.70 -2.28 -8.19
C LEU A 150 -1.19 -2.03 -8.27
N ARG A 151 -0.80 -0.77 -8.36
CA ARG A 151 0.57 -0.31 -8.46
C ARG A 151 0.87 0.62 -7.30
N VAL A 152 1.82 0.22 -6.45
CA VAL A 152 2.33 1.02 -5.34
C VAL A 152 1.24 1.73 -4.51
N PRO A 153 0.14 1.04 -4.11
CA PRO A 153 -0.90 1.70 -3.32
C PRO A 153 -0.33 2.24 -2.01
N SER A 154 -0.85 3.37 -1.55
CA SER A 154 -0.44 4.03 -0.32
C SER A 154 -1.64 4.31 0.58
N GLY A 155 -1.37 4.68 1.84
CA GLY A 155 -2.40 5.09 2.79
C GLY A 155 -2.60 4.16 3.99
N VAL A 156 -2.05 2.95 3.98
CA VAL A 156 -2.25 1.98 5.07
C VAL A 156 -1.58 2.41 6.38
N SER A 157 -0.43 3.10 6.32
CA SER A 157 0.22 3.66 7.50
C SER A 157 -0.67 4.65 8.21
N TYR A 158 -1.34 5.52 7.46
CA TYR A 158 -2.29 6.49 8.00
C TYR A 158 -3.51 5.81 8.62
N MET A 159 -3.97 4.69 8.08
CA MET A 159 -5.04 3.88 8.68
C MET A 159 -4.62 3.34 10.05
N VAL A 160 -3.42 2.78 10.17
CA VAL A 160 -2.89 2.25 11.43
C VAL A 160 -2.72 3.37 12.45
N GLU A 161 -2.10 4.47 12.07
CA GLU A 161 -1.89 5.64 12.93
C GLU A 161 -3.22 6.29 13.34
N ASN A 162 -4.18 6.43 12.43
CA ASN A 162 -5.51 6.92 12.75
C ASN A 162 -6.19 6.05 13.81
N ARG A 163 -5.99 4.71 13.77
CA ARG A 163 -6.50 3.80 14.79
C ARG A 163 -5.86 4.06 16.14
N GLU A 164 -4.54 4.26 16.21
CA GLU A 164 -3.84 4.53 17.46
C GLU A 164 -4.23 5.89 18.05
N ILE A 165 -4.36 6.92 17.22
CA ILE A 165 -4.86 8.23 17.64
C ILE A 165 -6.29 8.12 18.16
N THR A 166 -7.17 7.39 17.45
CA THR A 166 -8.56 7.19 17.91
C THR A 166 -8.62 6.50 19.27
N LYS A 167 -7.78 5.49 19.52
CA LYS A 167 -7.66 4.83 20.83
C LYS A 167 -7.27 5.81 21.93
N ARG A 168 -6.37 6.76 21.66
CA ARG A 168 -5.90 7.76 22.64
C ARG A 168 -6.96 8.81 22.95
N VAL A 169 -7.70 9.29 21.96
CA VAL A 169 -8.64 10.42 22.13
C VAL A 169 -10.09 10.00 22.39
N LEU A 170 -10.47 8.77 22.02
CA LEU A 170 -11.80 8.20 22.23
C LEU A 170 -11.72 6.75 22.72
N PRO A 171 -11.04 6.46 23.84
CA PRO A 171 -10.85 5.09 24.35
C PRO A 171 -12.18 4.39 24.64
N GLU A 172 -13.21 5.12 25.02
CA GLU A 172 -14.54 4.60 25.36
C GLU A 172 -15.21 3.87 24.16
N LEU A 173 -14.81 4.21 22.93
CA LEU A 173 -15.28 3.47 21.75
C LEU A 173 -14.80 2.03 21.76
N PHE A 174 -13.58 1.79 22.22
CA PHE A 174 -12.97 0.45 22.25
C PHE A 174 -13.49 -0.39 23.42
N GLU A 175 -13.98 0.25 24.48
CA GLU A 175 -14.69 -0.42 25.57
C GLU A 175 -16.08 -0.88 25.13
N ASN A 176 -16.74 -0.09 24.27
CA ASN A 176 -18.13 -0.28 23.89
C ASN A 176 -18.34 -1.09 22.60
N TYR A 177 -17.29 -1.28 21.79
CA TYR A 177 -17.33 -2.03 20.54
C TYR A 177 -16.23 -3.10 20.51
N SER A 178 -16.55 -4.27 19.97
CA SER A 178 -15.55 -5.22 19.51
C SER A 178 -15.05 -4.77 18.13
N ILE A 179 -13.90 -4.11 18.10
CA ILE A 179 -13.30 -3.53 16.90
C ILE A 179 -12.17 -4.44 16.45
N LEU A 180 -12.16 -4.83 15.16
CA LEU A 180 -11.07 -5.64 14.58
C LEU A 180 -9.74 -4.87 14.66
N PRO A 181 -8.65 -5.53 15.07
CA PRO A 181 -7.32 -4.93 15.06
C PRO A 181 -6.84 -4.63 13.64
N VAL A 182 -5.89 -3.72 13.51
CA VAL A 182 -5.20 -3.37 12.25
C VAL A 182 -3.70 -3.19 12.45
N ASP A 183 -3.23 -3.31 13.67
CA ASP A 183 -1.84 -3.10 14.10
C ASP A 183 -0.89 -4.21 13.63
N ASP A 184 -1.42 -5.36 13.26
CA ASP A 184 -0.67 -6.49 12.72
C ASP A 184 -0.35 -6.36 11.21
N TYR A 185 -0.81 -5.29 10.54
CA TYR A 185 -0.60 -5.09 9.10
C TYR A 185 0.87 -5.20 8.68
N PRO A 186 1.84 -4.54 9.32
CA PRO A 186 3.25 -4.66 8.93
C PRO A 186 3.77 -6.11 9.03
N SER A 187 3.32 -6.86 10.04
CA SER A 187 3.69 -8.27 10.19
C SER A 187 3.09 -9.15 9.10
N GLN A 188 1.85 -8.90 8.70
CA GLN A 188 1.19 -9.62 7.58
C GLN A 188 1.86 -9.26 6.24
N LEU A 189 2.24 -8.00 6.04
CA LEU A 189 2.99 -7.56 4.88
C LEU A 189 4.34 -8.27 4.80
N TYR A 190 5.09 -8.32 5.92
CA TYR A 190 6.35 -9.06 5.99
C TYR A 190 6.17 -10.53 5.59
N GLN A 191 5.16 -11.21 6.14
CA GLN A 191 4.88 -12.62 5.82
C GLN A 191 4.56 -12.81 4.33
N THR A 192 3.77 -11.91 3.76
CA THR A 192 3.43 -11.92 2.33
C THR A 192 4.69 -11.78 1.49
N LEU A 193 5.54 -10.79 1.77
CA LEU A 193 6.79 -10.57 1.05
C LEU A 193 7.77 -11.73 1.25
N ALA A 194 7.91 -12.23 2.46
CA ALA A 194 8.78 -13.37 2.77
C ALA A 194 8.40 -14.63 1.98
N SER A 195 7.10 -14.85 1.72
CA SER A 195 6.62 -15.98 0.93
C SER A 195 7.03 -15.94 -0.55
N LEU A 196 7.49 -14.77 -1.02
CA LEU A 196 7.94 -14.57 -2.40
C LEU A 196 9.43 -14.85 -2.58
N SER A 197 10.17 -15.02 -1.49
CA SER A 197 11.62 -15.21 -1.53
C SER A 197 12.01 -16.36 -2.46
N PRO A 198 12.92 -16.13 -3.43
CA PRO A 198 13.43 -17.21 -4.28
C PRO A 198 14.34 -18.19 -3.54
N ARG A 199 14.77 -17.85 -2.32
CA ARG A 199 15.61 -18.69 -1.48
C ARG A 199 14.82 -19.22 -0.28
N ASP A 200 14.97 -20.50 0.01
CA ASP A 200 14.41 -21.10 1.23
C ASP A 200 15.24 -20.65 2.46
N ARG A 201 14.80 -19.56 3.10
CA ARG A 201 15.41 -18.99 4.31
C ARG A 201 14.35 -18.69 5.34
N LYS A 202 14.67 -18.97 6.63
CA LYS A 202 13.78 -18.59 7.75
C LYS A 202 13.50 -17.09 7.82
N ARG A 203 14.49 -16.27 7.43
CA ARG A 203 14.40 -14.81 7.38
C ARG A 203 15.04 -14.33 6.08
N PRO A 204 14.26 -14.17 5.02
CA PRO A 204 14.76 -13.57 3.79
C PRO A 204 15.11 -12.11 4.02
N CYS A 205 16.09 -11.63 3.28
CA CYS A 205 16.45 -10.21 3.26
C CYS A 205 15.41 -9.47 2.41
N ILE A 206 14.57 -8.68 3.06
CA ILE A 206 13.54 -7.85 2.43
C ILE A 206 13.97 -6.40 2.58
N VAL A 207 13.90 -5.65 1.49
CA VAL A 207 14.17 -4.20 1.50
C VAL A 207 12.94 -3.44 1.00
N VAL A 208 12.76 -2.22 1.51
CA VAL A 208 11.77 -1.26 1.00
C VAL A 208 12.50 -0.24 0.14
N LEU A 209 12.33 -0.33 -1.18
CA LEU A 209 12.97 0.59 -2.12
C LEU A 209 12.14 1.88 -2.24
N THR A 210 12.69 2.98 -1.75
CA THR A 210 12.09 4.31 -1.77
C THR A 210 12.80 5.24 -2.76
N PRO A 211 12.09 6.19 -3.39
CA PRO A 211 12.74 7.27 -4.15
C PRO A 211 13.28 8.40 -3.25
N GLY A 212 13.25 8.23 -1.93
CA GLY A 212 13.80 9.16 -0.96
C GLY A 212 12.78 10.12 -0.33
N ILE A 213 13.31 11.02 0.49
CA ILE A 213 12.55 11.92 1.38
C ILE A 213 11.63 12.92 0.66
N PHE A 214 11.84 13.15 -0.62
CA PHE A 214 11.02 14.07 -1.40
C PHE A 214 9.72 13.44 -1.90
N ASN A 215 9.52 12.13 -1.70
CA ASN A 215 8.28 11.46 -2.08
C ASN A 215 7.17 11.77 -1.08
N SER A 216 5.96 12.07 -1.59
CA SER A 216 4.80 12.41 -0.76
C SER A 216 4.42 11.33 0.25
N ALA A 217 4.71 10.07 -0.04
CA ALA A 217 4.42 8.92 0.79
C ALA A 217 5.64 8.42 1.59
N TYR A 218 6.72 9.20 1.71
CA TYR A 218 7.94 8.78 2.41
C TYR A 218 7.67 8.35 3.86
N PHE A 219 6.77 9.06 4.55
CA PHE A 219 6.32 8.64 5.89
C PHE A 219 5.88 7.17 5.89
N GLU A 220 5.04 6.77 4.93
CA GLU A 220 4.56 5.39 4.82
C GLU A 220 5.70 4.41 4.52
N HIS A 221 6.66 4.78 3.66
CA HIS A 221 7.80 3.92 3.35
C HIS A 221 8.61 3.60 4.61
N ALA A 222 8.93 4.63 5.40
CA ALA A 222 9.66 4.50 6.67
C ALA A 222 8.85 3.72 7.71
N PHE A 223 7.54 4.03 7.85
CA PHE A 223 6.64 3.35 8.77
C PHE A 223 6.56 1.84 8.49
N LEU A 224 6.38 1.46 7.22
CA LEU A 224 6.28 0.05 6.84
C LEU A 224 7.62 -0.67 6.99
N ALA A 225 8.73 -0.05 6.59
CA ALA A 225 10.06 -0.64 6.76
C ALA A 225 10.34 -0.91 8.24
N GLN A 226 10.12 0.07 9.11
CA GLN A 226 10.31 -0.07 10.55
C GLN A 226 9.38 -1.12 11.15
N GLY A 227 8.09 -1.11 10.78
CA GLY A 227 7.10 -2.04 11.30
C GLY A 227 7.33 -3.49 10.87
N MET A 228 7.93 -3.72 9.71
CA MET A 228 8.36 -5.03 9.22
C MET A 228 9.72 -5.47 9.78
N GLY A 229 10.55 -4.55 10.27
CA GLY A 229 11.96 -4.80 10.54
C GLY A 229 12.75 -5.05 9.25
N ALA A 230 12.38 -4.37 8.17
CA ALA A 230 13.04 -4.40 6.87
C ALA A 230 13.89 -3.13 6.68
N GLU A 231 14.93 -3.22 5.85
CA GLU A 231 15.77 -2.07 5.55
C GLU A 231 15.06 -1.11 4.57
N LEU A 232 15.10 0.18 4.86
CA LEU A 232 14.66 1.23 3.95
C LEU A 232 15.87 1.65 3.10
N VAL A 233 15.77 1.50 1.79
CA VAL A 233 16.89 1.73 0.87
C VAL A 233 16.47 2.64 -0.29
N GLU A 234 17.44 3.39 -0.80
CA GLU A 234 17.35 4.08 -2.09
C GLU A 234 18.07 3.28 -3.18
N GLY A 235 17.88 3.64 -4.46
CA GLY A 235 18.51 2.92 -5.57
C GLY A 235 20.03 2.84 -5.48
N SER A 236 20.69 3.87 -4.94
CA SER A 236 22.13 3.92 -4.72
C SER A 236 22.65 2.90 -3.71
N ASP A 237 21.79 2.43 -2.80
CA ASP A 237 22.16 1.44 -1.78
C ASP A 237 22.14 0.02 -2.33
N LEU A 238 21.58 -0.18 -3.52
CA LEU A 238 21.47 -1.47 -4.16
C LEU A 238 22.38 -1.57 -5.40
N PHE A 239 22.69 -2.79 -5.79
CA PHE A 239 23.30 -3.10 -7.08
C PHE A 239 22.99 -4.55 -7.48
N VAL A 240 23.08 -4.84 -8.77
CA VAL A 240 22.97 -6.19 -9.33
C VAL A 240 24.35 -6.63 -9.77
N ASP A 241 24.75 -7.84 -9.38
CA ASP A 241 26.03 -8.42 -9.75
C ASP A 241 26.00 -9.17 -11.10
N ASP A 242 27.13 -9.75 -11.49
CA ASP A 242 27.27 -10.49 -12.74
C ASP A 242 26.45 -11.79 -12.77
N ASP A 243 26.04 -12.32 -11.62
CA ASP A 243 25.18 -13.50 -11.46
C ASP A 243 23.67 -13.12 -11.39
N ASP A 244 23.32 -11.91 -11.72
CA ASP A 244 21.98 -11.34 -11.66
C ASP A 244 21.38 -11.32 -10.23
N CYS A 245 22.20 -11.31 -9.21
CA CYS A 245 21.75 -11.23 -7.83
C CYS A 245 21.73 -9.77 -7.35
N VAL A 246 20.69 -9.40 -6.63
CA VAL A 246 20.59 -8.07 -6.00
C VAL A 246 21.28 -8.07 -4.67
N TYR A 247 22.10 -7.05 -4.43
CA TYR A 247 22.78 -6.84 -3.17
C TYR A 247 22.54 -5.43 -2.63
N MET A 248 22.42 -5.36 -1.32
CA MET A 248 22.41 -4.11 -0.56
C MET A 248 23.83 -3.82 -0.04
N ARG A 249 24.30 -2.59 -0.19
CA ARG A 249 25.56 -2.10 0.35
C ARG A 249 25.42 -1.89 1.85
N THR A 250 26.30 -2.50 2.66
CA THR A 250 26.38 -2.27 4.10
C THR A 250 27.80 -2.00 4.52
N VAL A 251 27.98 -1.50 5.74
CA VAL A 251 29.32 -1.24 6.30
C VAL A 251 30.15 -2.53 6.49
N ASP A 252 29.49 -3.66 6.64
CA ASP A 252 30.12 -4.98 6.79
C ASP A 252 30.29 -5.72 5.45
N GLY A 253 29.95 -5.06 4.33
CA GLY A 253 30.00 -5.64 3.00
C GLY A 253 28.59 -5.89 2.40
N PRO A 254 28.54 -6.38 1.15
CA PRO A 254 27.27 -6.58 0.45
C PRO A 254 26.43 -7.69 1.08
N VAL A 255 25.13 -7.42 1.24
CA VAL A 255 24.14 -8.39 1.71
C VAL A 255 23.18 -8.70 0.57
N ARG A 256 23.02 -9.98 0.22
CA ARG A 256 22.10 -10.40 -0.83
C ARG A 256 20.66 -10.16 -0.44
N VAL A 257 19.94 -9.45 -1.29
CA VAL A 257 18.51 -9.16 -1.18
C VAL A 257 17.69 -10.29 -1.82
N ASP A 258 16.62 -10.71 -1.15
CA ASP A 258 15.69 -11.73 -1.62
C ASP A 258 14.41 -11.12 -2.20
N VAL A 259 13.92 -10.04 -1.57
CA VAL A 259 12.65 -9.40 -1.97
C VAL A 259 12.81 -7.89 -1.91
N VAL A 260 12.37 -7.22 -2.96
CA VAL A 260 12.31 -5.76 -3.04
C VAL A 260 10.83 -5.31 -3.01
N TYR A 261 10.41 -4.74 -1.89
CA TYR A 261 9.14 -4.05 -1.82
C TYR A 261 9.30 -2.64 -2.36
N ARG A 262 9.01 -2.47 -3.65
CA ARG A 262 9.20 -1.18 -4.32
C ARG A 262 8.14 -0.15 -3.95
N ARG A 263 8.59 1.07 -3.68
CA ARG A 263 7.75 2.26 -3.50
C ARG A 263 8.11 3.35 -4.52
N ILE A 264 8.64 2.94 -5.64
CA ILE A 264 9.05 3.75 -6.79
C ILE A 264 8.22 3.35 -8.01
N ASP A 265 7.90 4.31 -8.87
CA ASP A 265 7.22 4.02 -10.14
C ASP A 265 8.13 3.22 -11.06
N GLU A 266 7.52 2.34 -11.87
CA GLU A 266 8.24 1.43 -12.74
C GLU A 266 9.15 2.14 -13.74
N ASP A 267 8.76 3.30 -14.26
CA ASP A 267 9.58 4.06 -15.22
C ASP A 267 10.95 4.45 -14.64
N PHE A 268 11.05 4.59 -13.33
CA PHE A 268 12.29 4.93 -12.64
C PHE A 268 13.00 3.73 -11.99
N MET A 269 12.39 2.54 -12.01
CA MET A 269 12.85 1.39 -11.23
C MET A 269 14.15 0.78 -11.75
N ASP A 270 14.34 0.74 -13.06
CA ASP A 270 15.51 0.13 -13.71
C ASP A 270 15.88 0.89 -14.98
N PRO A 271 17.01 1.61 -14.99
CA PRO A 271 17.45 2.36 -16.18
C PRO A 271 17.81 1.49 -17.39
N GLU A 272 18.10 0.19 -17.21
CA GLU A 272 18.35 -0.72 -18.34
C GLU A 272 17.05 -1.18 -19.03
N ALA A 273 15.92 -1.13 -18.32
CA ALA A 273 14.65 -1.65 -18.82
C ALA A 273 13.62 -0.59 -19.17
N PHE A 274 13.69 0.57 -18.54
CA PHE A 274 12.70 1.62 -18.66
C PHE A 274 13.35 2.95 -19.03
N ARG A 275 13.43 3.88 -18.10
CA ARG A 275 13.94 5.23 -18.33
C ARG A 275 15.45 5.30 -18.08
N GLU A 276 16.25 5.43 -19.16
CA GLU A 276 17.73 5.39 -19.13
C GLU A 276 18.38 6.44 -18.22
N ASP A 277 17.75 7.62 -18.07
CA ASP A 277 18.26 8.70 -17.21
C ASP A 277 17.82 8.59 -15.75
N SER A 278 17.20 7.49 -15.34
CA SER A 278 16.78 7.29 -13.95
C SER A 278 17.96 7.09 -13.03
N VAL A 279 18.03 7.93 -12.01
CA VAL A 279 18.99 7.83 -10.90
C VAL A 279 18.36 7.27 -9.62
N LEU A 280 17.04 6.99 -9.66
CA LEU A 280 16.27 6.55 -8.49
C LEU A 280 16.19 5.03 -8.38
N GLY A 281 16.42 4.33 -9.49
CA GLY A 281 16.27 2.88 -9.59
C GLY A 281 17.59 2.13 -9.47
N VAL A 282 17.52 0.85 -9.84
CA VAL A 282 18.64 -0.09 -9.76
C VAL A 282 18.86 -0.73 -11.13
N ALA A 283 20.00 -0.47 -11.75
CA ALA A 283 20.35 -1.06 -13.04
C ALA A 283 20.39 -2.59 -12.95
N GLY A 284 19.68 -3.26 -13.87
CA GLY A 284 19.60 -4.72 -13.93
C GLY A 284 18.56 -5.37 -13.01
N LEU A 285 17.76 -4.59 -12.27
CA LEU A 285 16.75 -5.14 -11.37
C LEU A 285 15.72 -6.00 -12.12
N MET A 286 15.28 -5.57 -13.30
CA MET A 286 14.36 -6.36 -14.13
C MET A 286 15.00 -7.64 -14.66
N ARG A 287 16.29 -7.64 -14.94
CA ARG A 287 17.04 -8.83 -15.35
C ARG A 287 17.12 -9.83 -14.20
N SER A 288 17.42 -9.36 -12.98
CA SER A 288 17.43 -10.16 -11.77
C SER A 288 16.05 -10.81 -11.48
N TRP A 289 14.98 -10.01 -11.61
CA TRP A 289 13.62 -10.50 -11.41
C TRP A 289 13.22 -11.55 -12.44
N LYS A 290 13.52 -11.33 -13.73
CA LYS A 290 13.26 -12.32 -14.80
C LYS A 290 14.06 -13.61 -14.61
N ALA A 291 15.27 -13.51 -14.08
CA ALA A 291 16.11 -14.68 -13.76
C ALA A 291 15.66 -15.42 -12.49
N GLY A 292 14.62 -14.92 -11.79
CA GLY A 292 14.12 -15.50 -10.54
C GLY A 292 15.13 -15.41 -9.39
N LYS A 293 16.01 -14.39 -9.40
CA LYS A 293 17.04 -14.18 -8.37
C LYS A 293 16.56 -13.26 -7.25
N VAL A 294 15.54 -12.44 -7.53
CA VAL A 294 14.86 -11.54 -6.60
C VAL A 294 13.35 -11.55 -6.90
N ALA A 295 12.53 -11.27 -5.88
CA ALA A 295 11.08 -11.05 -6.04
C ALA A 295 10.72 -9.61 -5.75
#